data_35f82f2d0ae4439f35e084f00917e6b3
#
_entry.id   35f82f2d0ae4439f35e084f00917e6b3
#
_cell.length_a   1.000
_cell.length_b   1.000
_cell.length_c   1.000
_cell.angle_alpha   90.00
_cell.angle_beta   90.00
_cell.angle_gamma   90.00
#
_symmetry.space_group_name_H-M   'P 1'
#
loop_
_entity.id
_entity.type
_entity.pdbx_description
1 polymer ?
#
loop_
_entity_poly.entity_id
_entity_poly.type
_entity_poly.pdbx_seq_one_letter_code
_entity_poly.pdbx_strand_id
1 'polypeptide(L)'
;MEEDKYRTVNAIAEGLYKEKGSRFISFIYPVKSEEEIKDIVTGLKTKYYDARHHCYAYCLGANRERFRANDDGEPSSTAGKPILGQIISNDLSNVLIVVIRYFGGIKLGVSGLIQAYKEAAADAINHAEIVERTVDEVIHVRFTYVVMNDVMKVLKEAEPDILSRNFEMECEMTLSIRQKDMPRLRERLLKIESLSIEE
;
A
#
# COMPACT_ATOMS: atom_id res chain seq x y z
N MET A 1 11.12 -5.86 14.52
CA MET A 1 9.78 -6.08 13.90
C MET A 1 9.80 -7.48 13.32
N GLU A 2 8.67 -8.21 13.39
CA GLU A 2 8.58 -9.45 12.63
C GLU A 2 8.67 -9.07 11.13
N GLU A 3 9.50 -9.79 10.38
CA GLU A 3 9.85 -9.46 8.97
C GLU A 3 8.64 -9.43 8.02
N ASP A 4 7.51 -10.01 8.42
CA ASP A 4 6.28 -10.13 7.64
C ASP A 4 5.14 -9.20 8.10
N LYS A 5 5.47 -8.11 8.80
CA LYS A 5 4.50 -7.09 9.22
C LYS A 5 4.87 -5.71 8.70
N TYR A 6 3.86 -4.92 8.36
CA TYR A 6 4.02 -3.53 7.98
C TYR A 6 2.88 -2.66 8.52
N ARG A 7 3.14 -1.37 8.64
CA ARG A 7 2.14 -0.38 9.05
C ARG A 7 1.60 0.33 7.82
N THR A 8 0.29 0.53 7.80
CA THR A 8 -0.41 1.24 6.73
C THR A 8 -1.61 1.99 7.31
N VAL A 9 -2.41 2.62 6.46
CA VAL A 9 -3.67 3.26 6.87
C VAL A 9 -4.85 2.38 6.51
N ASN A 10 -5.88 2.39 7.35
CA ASN A 10 -7.07 1.55 7.15
C ASN A 10 -8.02 2.14 6.09
N ALA A 11 -8.10 3.47 6.02
CA ALA A 11 -8.98 4.20 5.12
C ALA A 11 -8.35 5.51 4.69
N ILE A 12 -8.99 6.19 3.74
CA ILE A 12 -8.61 7.53 3.28
C ILE A 12 -8.78 8.51 4.44
N ALA A 13 -7.79 9.39 4.62
CA ALA A 13 -7.89 10.52 5.53
C ALA A 13 -7.44 11.81 4.85
N GLU A 14 -7.90 12.92 5.38
CA GLU A 14 -7.64 14.26 4.85
C GLU A 14 -6.92 15.11 5.89
N GLY A 15 -6.08 16.02 5.41
CA GLY A 15 -5.42 17.03 6.23
C GLY A 15 -5.42 18.38 5.54
N LEU A 16 -5.08 19.41 6.29
CA LEU A 16 -5.02 20.79 5.81
C LEU A 16 -3.92 21.56 6.53
N TYR A 17 -3.10 22.24 5.75
CA TYR A 17 -2.15 23.22 6.27
C TYR A 17 -2.31 24.56 5.56
N LYS A 18 -2.16 25.66 6.27
CA LYS A 18 -2.27 27.02 5.73
C LYS A 18 -1.04 27.83 6.12
N GLU A 19 -0.48 28.53 5.14
CA GLU A 19 0.66 29.43 5.36
C GLU A 19 0.58 30.62 4.41
N LYS A 20 0.65 31.84 4.94
CA LYS A 20 0.65 33.10 4.18
C LYS A 20 -0.42 33.14 3.06
N GLY A 21 -1.64 32.72 3.38
CA GLY A 21 -2.77 32.67 2.46
C GLY A 21 -2.79 31.44 1.53
N SER A 22 -1.70 30.71 1.38
CA SER A 22 -1.69 29.44 0.65
C SER A 22 -2.40 28.35 1.45
N ARG A 23 -3.09 27.44 0.73
CA ARG A 23 -3.74 26.26 1.30
C ARG A 23 -3.13 25.00 0.70
N PHE A 24 -2.84 24.04 1.57
CA PHE A 24 -2.28 22.74 1.23
C PHE A 24 -3.25 21.68 1.73
N ILE A 25 -4.07 21.13 0.82
CA ILE A 25 -5.04 20.08 1.11
C ILE A 25 -4.36 18.76 0.87
N SER A 26 -4.29 17.92 1.88
CA SER A 26 -3.61 16.63 1.81
C SER A 26 -4.59 15.48 1.91
N PHE A 27 -4.27 14.38 1.23
CA PHE A 27 -5.01 13.12 1.27
C PHE A 27 -4.02 11.99 1.44
N ILE A 28 -4.30 11.06 2.35
CA ILE A 28 -3.58 9.81 2.46
C ILE A 28 -4.49 8.64 2.08
N TYR A 29 -3.99 7.76 1.23
CA TYR A 29 -4.70 6.59 0.70
C TYR A 29 -3.95 5.31 1.02
N PRO A 30 -4.62 4.22 1.44
CA PRO A 30 -4.06 2.88 1.33
C PRO A 30 -4.03 2.48 -0.15
N VAL A 31 -2.89 2.01 -0.65
CA VAL A 31 -2.70 1.62 -2.06
C VAL A 31 -1.86 0.36 -2.17
N LYS A 32 -2.06 -0.41 -3.24
CA LYS A 32 -1.35 -1.67 -3.49
C LYS A 32 -0.58 -1.70 -4.81
N SER A 33 -0.88 -0.79 -5.74
CA SER A 33 -0.26 -0.78 -7.07
C SER A 33 -0.02 0.62 -7.61
N GLU A 34 0.90 0.75 -8.57
CA GLU A 34 1.15 2.02 -9.27
C GLU A 34 -0.01 2.41 -10.19
N GLU A 35 -0.79 1.45 -10.68
CA GLU A 35 -1.99 1.70 -11.48
C GLU A 35 -3.07 2.40 -10.64
N GLU A 36 -3.36 1.86 -9.46
CA GLU A 36 -4.27 2.48 -8.50
C GLU A 36 -3.83 3.91 -8.13
N ILE A 37 -2.54 4.13 -7.89
CA ILE A 37 -1.97 5.45 -7.60
C ILE A 37 -2.21 6.41 -8.77
N LYS A 38 -1.97 5.98 -10.01
CA LYS A 38 -2.20 6.80 -11.21
C LYS A 38 -3.66 7.22 -11.32
N ASP A 39 -4.59 6.33 -11.07
CA ASP A 39 -6.03 6.59 -11.13
C ASP A 39 -6.46 7.60 -10.06
N ILE A 40 -5.96 7.44 -8.82
CA ILE A 40 -6.23 8.37 -7.72
C ILE A 40 -5.69 9.77 -8.03
N VAL A 41 -4.43 9.87 -8.47
CA VAL A 41 -3.81 11.17 -8.80
C VAL A 41 -4.54 11.84 -9.96
N THR A 42 -4.92 11.09 -10.98
CA THR A 42 -5.70 11.61 -12.12
C THR A 42 -7.08 12.10 -11.68
N GLY A 43 -7.77 11.35 -10.83
CA GLY A 43 -9.05 11.74 -10.26
C GLY A 43 -8.95 13.02 -9.43
N LEU A 44 -7.91 13.15 -8.60
CA LEU A 44 -7.67 14.38 -7.84
C LEU A 44 -7.31 15.57 -8.72
N LYS A 45 -6.54 15.40 -9.79
CA LYS A 45 -6.26 16.46 -10.77
C LYS A 45 -7.53 16.93 -11.47
N THR A 46 -8.45 16.03 -11.74
CA THR A 46 -9.76 16.37 -12.32
C THR A 46 -10.65 17.09 -11.31
N LYS A 47 -10.71 16.61 -10.07
CA LYS A 47 -11.55 17.22 -9.01
C LYS A 47 -11.06 18.62 -8.61
N TYR A 48 -9.74 18.81 -8.54
CA TYR A 48 -9.09 20.05 -8.14
C TYR A 48 -8.35 20.69 -9.33
N TYR A 49 -9.01 20.77 -10.48
CA TYR A 49 -8.42 21.21 -11.76
C TYR A 49 -7.91 22.66 -11.72
N ASP A 50 -8.44 23.48 -10.82
CA ASP A 50 -8.08 24.88 -10.61
C ASP A 50 -6.83 25.06 -9.73
N ALA A 51 -6.34 24.00 -9.09
CA ALA A 51 -5.08 24.00 -8.37
C ALA A 51 -3.89 23.81 -9.33
N ARG A 52 -2.78 24.50 -9.08
CA ARG A 52 -1.60 24.44 -9.93
C ARG A 52 -0.70 23.22 -9.66
N HIS A 53 -0.70 22.73 -8.42
CA HIS A 53 0.22 21.69 -7.98
C HIS A 53 -0.53 20.59 -7.23
N HIS A 54 -0.33 19.36 -7.68
CA HIS A 54 -0.82 18.11 -7.09
C HIS A 54 0.39 17.23 -6.79
N CYS A 55 1.18 17.63 -5.81
CA CYS A 55 2.40 16.97 -5.42
C CYS A 55 2.08 15.69 -4.66
N TYR A 56 2.88 14.63 -4.86
CA TYR A 56 2.61 13.38 -4.18
C TYR A 56 3.87 12.58 -3.90
N ALA A 57 3.76 11.65 -2.98
CA ALA A 57 4.73 10.58 -2.78
C ALA A 57 4.01 9.30 -2.35
N TYR A 58 4.64 8.17 -2.63
CA TYR A 58 4.15 6.86 -2.22
C TYR A 58 5.28 5.92 -1.84
N CYS A 59 4.95 4.93 -1.03
CA CYS A 59 5.76 3.74 -0.79
C CYS A 59 4.88 2.51 -1.02
N LEU A 60 5.35 1.55 -1.81
CA LEU A 60 4.72 0.26 -2.07
C LEU A 60 5.61 -0.89 -1.63
N GLY A 61 4.97 -1.98 -1.22
CA GLY A 61 5.62 -3.14 -0.65
C GLY A 61 5.81 -3.01 0.87
N ALA A 62 5.83 -4.14 1.57
CA ALA A 62 5.95 -4.16 3.03
C ALA A 62 7.25 -3.49 3.52
N ASN A 63 8.33 -3.67 2.76
CA ASN A 63 9.65 -3.07 3.03
C ASN A 63 9.90 -1.80 2.21
N ARG A 64 8.87 -1.20 1.60
CA ARG A 64 8.97 0.01 0.78
C ARG A 64 9.92 -0.16 -0.42
N GLU A 65 9.87 -1.32 -1.07
CA GLU A 65 10.75 -1.70 -2.20
C GLU A 65 10.58 -0.76 -3.40
N ARG A 66 9.40 -0.18 -3.55
CA ARG A 66 9.08 0.80 -4.59
C ARG A 66 8.56 2.08 -3.97
N PHE A 67 9.16 3.18 -4.32
CA PHE A 67 8.74 4.50 -3.84
C PHE A 67 8.96 5.56 -4.91
N ARG A 68 8.21 6.65 -4.81
CA ARG A 68 8.35 7.81 -5.69
C ARG A 68 7.95 9.09 -4.97
N ALA A 69 8.62 10.18 -5.34
CA ALA A 69 8.28 11.54 -4.97
C ALA A 69 8.09 12.39 -6.24
N ASN A 70 7.07 13.25 -6.26
CA ASN A 70 6.74 14.10 -7.41
C ASN A 70 6.39 15.51 -6.95
N ASP A 71 7.10 16.49 -7.48
CA ASP A 71 6.94 17.91 -7.14
C ASP A 71 5.85 18.61 -7.98
N ASP A 72 5.33 18.01 -9.04
CA ASP A 72 4.26 18.52 -9.93
C ASP A 72 4.37 20.04 -10.24
N GLY A 73 5.57 20.46 -10.67
CA GLY A 73 5.84 21.86 -11.04
C GLY A 73 6.28 22.79 -9.90
N GLU A 74 6.31 22.33 -8.66
CA GLU A 74 7.01 23.05 -7.58
C GLU A 74 8.54 22.97 -7.79
N PRO A 75 9.33 23.85 -7.18
CA PRO A 75 10.79 23.78 -7.24
C PRO A 75 11.28 22.38 -6.77
N SER A 76 12.30 21.89 -7.43
CA SER A 76 12.83 20.53 -7.18
C SER A 76 13.06 20.23 -5.71
N SER A 77 12.53 19.09 -5.26
CA SER A 77 12.68 18.56 -3.90
C SER A 77 12.02 19.42 -2.78
N THR A 78 11.11 20.33 -3.13
CA THR A 78 10.40 21.17 -2.15
C THR A 78 9.05 20.62 -1.73
N ALA A 79 8.51 19.64 -2.45
CA ALA A 79 7.18 19.07 -2.21
C ALA A 79 7.23 17.54 -2.06
N GLY A 80 7.57 16.82 -3.12
CA GLY A 80 7.54 15.37 -3.12
C GLY A 80 8.44 14.72 -2.08
N LYS A 81 9.67 15.19 -1.93
CA LYS A 81 10.60 14.68 -0.91
C LYS A 81 10.13 14.92 0.53
N PRO A 82 9.66 16.12 0.92
CA PRO A 82 9.05 16.33 2.24
C PRO A 82 7.86 15.41 2.53
N ILE A 83 7.00 15.16 1.53
CA ILE A 83 5.88 14.22 1.66
C ILE A 83 6.41 12.78 1.89
N LEU A 84 7.36 12.32 1.06
CA LEU A 84 7.99 11.01 1.22
C LEU A 84 8.65 10.85 2.59
N GLY A 85 9.33 11.89 3.06
CA GLY A 85 9.95 11.91 4.38
C GLY A 85 8.93 11.67 5.51
N GLN A 86 7.70 12.15 5.39
CA GLN A 86 6.66 11.89 6.37
C GLN A 86 6.16 10.44 6.32
N ILE A 87 6.04 9.84 5.15
CA ILE A 87 5.71 8.42 5.01
C ILE A 87 6.77 7.55 5.72
N ILE A 88 8.04 7.82 5.43
CA ILE A 88 9.17 7.05 5.98
C ILE A 88 9.30 7.25 7.50
N SER A 89 9.22 8.48 8.00
CA SER A 89 9.39 8.78 9.43
C SER A 89 8.26 8.22 10.31
N ASN A 90 7.08 7.99 9.73
CA ASN A 90 5.97 7.34 10.40
C ASN A 90 5.94 5.81 10.19
N ASP A 91 6.97 5.26 9.52
CA ASP A 91 7.11 3.83 9.22
C ASP A 91 5.92 3.25 8.45
N LEU A 92 5.37 4.01 7.49
CA LEU A 92 4.24 3.59 6.69
C LEU A 92 4.68 2.93 5.38
N SER A 93 3.89 1.95 4.93
CA SER A 93 4.04 1.23 3.68
C SER A 93 2.68 1.05 3.01
N ASN A 94 2.67 0.83 1.69
CA ASN A 94 1.44 0.70 0.91
C ASN A 94 0.52 1.92 1.09
N VAL A 95 1.09 3.12 1.02
CA VAL A 95 0.38 4.39 1.13
C VAL A 95 0.80 5.37 0.03
N LEU A 96 -0.16 6.18 -0.37
CA LEU A 96 0.02 7.37 -1.21
C LEU A 96 -0.42 8.60 -0.41
N ILE A 97 0.40 9.65 -0.42
CA ILE A 97 -0.02 10.98 0.05
C ILE A 97 0.02 11.95 -1.13
N VAL A 98 -1.09 12.65 -1.36
CA VAL A 98 -1.20 13.73 -2.34
C VAL A 98 -1.46 15.02 -1.60
N VAL A 99 -0.72 16.06 -1.94
CA VAL A 99 -0.92 17.43 -1.41
C VAL A 99 -1.24 18.37 -2.55
N ILE A 100 -2.40 19.00 -2.48
CA ILE A 100 -2.93 19.93 -3.47
C ILE A 100 -2.73 21.34 -2.94
N ARG A 101 -2.03 22.19 -3.70
CA ARG A 101 -1.74 23.55 -3.28
C ARG A 101 -2.54 24.58 -4.06
N TYR A 102 -3.15 25.49 -3.29
CA TYR A 102 -3.69 26.78 -3.78
C TYR A 102 -2.78 27.90 -3.30
N PHE A 103 -2.28 28.69 -4.26
CA PHE A 103 -1.40 29.82 -3.97
C PHE A 103 -2.17 30.98 -3.33
N GLY A 104 -1.61 31.54 -2.27
CA GLY A 104 -2.24 32.61 -1.49
C GLY A 104 -1.75 34.03 -1.81
N GLY A 105 -1.02 34.22 -2.92
CA GLY A 105 -0.50 35.53 -3.32
C GLY A 105 0.90 35.85 -2.78
N ILE A 106 1.37 35.18 -1.74
CA ILE A 106 2.69 35.40 -1.13
C ILE A 106 3.59 34.19 -1.37
N LYS A 107 4.79 34.40 -1.91
CA LYS A 107 5.78 33.34 -2.09
C LYS A 107 6.33 32.86 -0.75
N LEU A 108 6.37 31.55 -0.57
CA LEU A 108 6.88 30.93 0.67
C LEU A 108 8.40 30.74 0.67
N GLY A 109 9.01 30.72 -0.50
CA GLY A 109 10.42 30.35 -0.68
C GLY A 109 10.63 28.81 -0.53
N VAL A 110 11.85 28.35 -0.76
CA VAL A 110 12.21 26.92 -0.72
C VAL A 110 11.93 26.32 0.65
N SER A 111 12.44 26.93 1.70
CA SER A 111 12.26 26.44 3.09
C SER A 111 10.80 26.46 3.53
N GLY A 112 10.04 27.50 3.17
CA GLY A 112 8.61 27.59 3.47
C GLY A 112 7.78 26.52 2.75
N LEU A 113 8.10 26.20 1.49
CA LEU A 113 7.46 25.12 0.74
C LEU A 113 7.75 23.76 1.38
N ILE A 114 9.01 23.46 1.69
CA ILE A 114 9.40 22.22 2.34
C ILE A 114 8.61 22.01 3.64
N GLN A 115 8.55 23.05 4.47
CA GLN A 115 7.80 22.98 5.73
C GLN A 115 6.30 22.80 5.49
N ALA A 116 5.71 23.53 4.54
CA ALA A 116 4.28 23.46 4.27
C ALA A 116 3.85 22.06 3.75
N TYR A 117 4.59 21.47 2.81
CA TYR A 117 4.31 20.13 2.33
C TYR A 117 4.51 19.06 3.40
N LYS A 118 5.54 19.21 4.24
CA LYS A 118 5.76 18.35 5.40
C LYS A 118 4.60 18.40 6.38
N GLU A 119 4.17 19.61 6.77
CA GLU A 119 3.06 19.80 7.73
C GLU A 119 1.73 19.28 7.18
N ALA A 120 1.43 19.55 5.90
CA ALA A 120 0.22 19.05 5.27
C ALA A 120 0.18 17.51 5.24
N ALA A 121 1.29 16.87 4.89
CA ALA A 121 1.40 15.41 4.90
C ALA A 121 1.26 14.84 6.33
N ALA A 122 1.92 15.47 7.31
CA ALA A 122 1.81 15.08 8.71
C ALA A 122 0.37 15.19 9.22
N ASP A 123 -0.36 16.23 8.84
CA ASP A 123 -1.75 16.42 9.26
C ASP A 123 -2.67 15.33 8.71
N ALA A 124 -2.50 14.92 7.44
CA ALA A 124 -3.25 13.79 6.89
C ALA A 124 -2.94 12.47 7.62
N ILE A 125 -1.68 12.23 7.97
CA ILE A 125 -1.27 11.05 8.74
C ILE A 125 -1.90 11.08 10.14
N ASN A 126 -1.93 12.24 10.80
CA ASN A 126 -2.50 12.39 12.14
C ASN A 126 -4.01 12.12 12.19
N HIS A 127 -4.72 12.36 11.08
CA HIS A 127 -6.14 12.04 10.94
C HIS A 127 -6.41 10.62 10.47
N ALA A 128 -5.39 9.88 10.04
CA ALA A 128 -5.54 8.52 9.54
C ALA A 128 -5.55 7.49 10.68
N GLU A 129 -6.34 6.46 10.50
CA GLU A 129 -6.28 5.26 11.34
C GLU A 129 -5.13 4.38 10.84
N ILE A 130 -4.02 4.35 11.60
CA ILE A 130 -2.87 3.51 11.30
C ILE A 130 -3.12 2.10 11.82
N VAL A 131 -2.95 1.10 10.96
CA VAL A 131 -3.13 -0.32 11.26
C VAL A 131 -1.87 -1.11 10.91
N GLU A 132 -1.65 -2.21 11.62
CA GLU A 132 -0.64 -3.21 11.27
C GLU A 132 -1.28 -4.28 10.36
N ARG A 133 -0.59 -4.65 9.31
CA ARG A 133 -0.96 -5.71 8.36
C ARG A 133 0.16 -6.73 8.26
N THR A 134 -0.19 -7.94 7.89
CA THR A 134 0.77 -9.00 7.55
C THR A 134 1.02 -9.07 6.06
N VAL A 135 2.16 -9.59 5.68
CA VAL A 135 2.46 -9.99 4.31
C VAL A 135 1.95 -11.40 4.12
N ASP A 136 1.05 -11.58 3.16
CA ASP A 136 0.53 -12.89 2.80
C ASP A 136 1.17 -13.34 1.48
N GLU A 137 1.46 -14.64 1.38
CA GLU A 137 1.90 -15.30 0.16
C GLU A 137 0.78 -16.16 -0.41
N VAL A 138 0.75 -16.24 -1.73
CA VAL A 138 -0.24 -17.03 -2.48
C VAL A 138 0.46 -18.20 -3.13
N ILE A 139 -0.15 -19.40 -3.06
CA ILE A 139 0.28 -20.58 -3.79
C ILE A 139 -0.89 -21.18 -4.55
N HIS A 140 -0.57 -21.81 -5.69
CA HIS A 140 -1.51 -22.59 -6.46
C HIS A 140 -1.18 -24.07 -6.26
N VAL A 141 -2.15 -24.86 -5.85
CA VAL A 141 -2.02 -26.30 -5.64
C VAL A 141 -2.92 -27.06 -6.59
N ARG A 142 -2.36 -28.14 -7.18
CA ARG A 142 -3.07 -29.08 -8.03
C ARG A 142 -2.91 -30.48 -7.49
N PHE A 143 -4.00 -31.24 -7.42
CA PHE A 143 -4.01 -32.60 -6.86
C PHE A 143 -5.18 -33.42 -7.39
N THR A 144 -5.12 -34.75 -7.21
CA THR A 144 -6.19 -35.65 -7.62
C THR A 144 -7.23 -35.83 -6.50
N TYR A 145 -8.46 -36.21 -6.86
CA TYR A 145 -9.52 -36.48 -5.87
C TYR A 145 -9.13 -37.53 -4.82
N VAL A 146 -8.24 -38.48 -5.17
CA VAL A 146 -7.81 -39.52 -4.25
C VAL A 146 -7.21 -38.97 -2.98
N VAL A 147 -6.47 -37.86 -3.06
CA VAL A 147 -5.78 -37.25 -1.91
C VAL A 147 -6.55 -36.04 -1.31
N MET A 148 -7.79 -35.80 -1.75
CA MET A 148 -8.61 -34.69 -1.27
C MET A 148 -8.69 -34.61 0.26
N ASN A 149 -8.92 -35.77 0.92
CA ASN A 149 -9.05 -35.80 2.38
C ASN A 149 -7.75 -35.41 3.10
N ASP A 150 -6.59 -35.81 2.56
CA ASP A 150 -5.29 -35.46 3.12
C ASP A 150 -5.00 -33.95 2.95
N VAL A 151 -5.33 -33.41 1.78
CA VAL A 151 -5.23 -31.96 1.52
C VAL A 151 -6.12 -31.20 2.49
N MET A 152 -7.41 -31.55 2.59
CA MET A 152 -8.35 -30.85 3.48
C MET A 152 -7.95 -30.95 4.96
N LYS A 153 -7.29 -32.03 5.38
CA LYS A 153 -6.74 -32.14 6.74
C LYS A 153 -5.62 -31.15 6.98
N VAL A 154 -4.68 -31.00 6.01
CA VAL A 154 -3.60 -30.01 6.10
C VAL A 154 -4.17 -28.58 6.14
N LEU A 155 -5.15 -28.27 5.27
CA LEU A 155 -5.77 -26.94 5.24
C LEU A 155 -6.54 -26.63 6.52
N LYS A 156 -7.23 -27.60 7.11
CA LYS A 156 -7.94 -27.41 8.38
C LYS A 156 -7.01 -27.06 9.56
N GLU A 157 -5.79 -27.59 9.53
CA GLU A 157 -4.80 -27.33 10.61
C GLU A 157 -3.97 -26.07 10.38
N ALA A 158 -3.74 -25.70 9.10
CA ALA A 158 -2.97 -24.50 8.73
C ALA A 158 -3.83 -23.25 8.57
N GLU A 159 -5.13 -23.44 8.35
CA GLU A 159 -6.14 -22.38 8.18
C GLU A 159 -5.77 -21.30 7.16
N PRO A 160 -5.28 -21.64 5.94
CA PRO A 160 -5.06 -20.66 4.91
C PRO A 160 -6.40 -20.11 4.39
N ASP A 161 -6.39 -18.89 3.87
CA ASP A 161 -7.50 -18.35 3.08
C ASP A 161 -7.56 -19.06 1.73
N ILE A 162 -8.73 -19.57 1.37
CA ILE A 162 -8.98 -20.19 0.08
C ILE A 162 -9.52 -19.13 -0.87
N LEU A 163 -8.66 -18.64 -1.76
CA LEU A 163 -9.02 -17.58 -2.72
C LEU A 163 -9.85 -18.11 -3.90
N SER A 164 -9.54 -19.32 -4.35
CA SER A 164 -10.30 -20.01 -5.40
C SER A 164 -10.20 -21.52 -5.25
N ARG A 165 -11.16 -22.23 -5.80
CA ARG A 165 -11.17 -23.69 -5.91
C ARG A 165 -11.89 -24.12 -7.17
N ASN A 166 -11.33 -25.09 -7.88
CA ASN A 166 -11.94 -25.74 -9.02
C ASN A 166 -11.78 -27.27 -8.83
N PHE A 167 -12.87 -28.01 -8.96
CA PHE A 167 -12.93 -29.45 -8.75
C PHE A 167 -13.62 -30.11 -9.95
N GLU A 168 -12.97 -30.04 -11.13
CA GLU A 168 -13.46 -30.70 -12.34
C GLU A 168 -12.74 -32.03 -12.55
N MET A 169 -11.87 -32.14 -13.55
CA MET A 169 -11.10 -33.37 -13.79
C MET A 169 -9.91 -33.50 -12.84
N GLU A 170 -9.30 -32.41 -12.48
CA GLU A 170 -8.29 -32.26 -11.43
C GLU A 170 -8.77 -31.24 -10.40
N CYS A 171 -8.27 -31.35 -9.20
CA CYS A 171 -8.55 -30.40 -8.14
C CYS A 171 -7.52 -29.31 -8.13
N GLU A 172 -7.95 -28.04 -8.24
CA GLU A 172 -7.09 -26.87 -8.18
C GLU A 172 -7.56 -25.95 -7.06
N MET A 173 -6.64 -25.42 -6.29
CA MET A 173 -6.94 -24.44 -5.25
C MET A 173 -5.87 -23.34 -5.25
N THR A 174 -6.31 -22.12 -5.03
CA THR A 174 -5.43 -20.99 -4.74
C THR A 174 -5.55 -20.67 -3.26
N LEU A 175 -4.44 -20.74 -2.56
CA LEU A 175 -4.36 -20.57 -1.11
C LEU A 175 -3.52 -19.35 -0.78
N SER A 176 -3.93 -18.58 0.21
CA SER A 176 -3.18 -17.47 0.76
C SER A 176 -2.96 -17.70 2.25
N ILE A 177 -1.75 -17.48 2.71
CA ILE A 177 -1.42 -17.56 4.13
C ILE A 177 -0.29 -16.58 4.43
N ARG A 178 -0.19 -16.17 5.69
CA ARG A 178 0.87 -15.30 6.17
C ARG A 178 2.25 -15.84 5.78
N GLN A 179 3.12 -14.98 5.25
CA GLN A 179 4.43 -15.34 4.72
C GLN A 179 5.26 -16.22 5.66
N LYS A 180 5.27 -15.91 6.96
CA LYS A 180 6.01 -16.71 7.94
C LYS A 180 5.50 -18.14 8.09
N ASP A 181 4.23 -18.41 7.79
CA ASP A 181 3.59 -19.71 7.92
C ASP A 181 3.63 -20.53 6.61
N MET A 182 3.94 -19.87 5.49
CA MET A 182 4.01 -20.48 4.16
C MET A 182 5.00 -21.67 4.08
N PRO A 183 6.24 -21.60 4.60
CA PRO A 183 7.18 -22.72 4.53
C PRO A 183 6.62 -23.98 5.17
N ARG A 184 5.92 -23.85 6.30
CA ARG A 184 5.29 -24.98 7.01
C ARG A 184 4.13 -25.57 6.20
N LEU A 185 3.31 -24.72 5.59
CA LEU A 185 2.21 -25.17 4.72
C LEU A 185 2.76 -25.94 3.51
N ARG A 186 3.76 -25.37 2.79
CA ARG A 186 4.42 -26.00 1.65
C ARG A 186 5.00 -27.37 2.01
N GLU A 187 5.77 -27.46 3.10
CA GLU A 187 6.37 -28.73 3.55
C GLU A 187 5.31 -29.82 3.78
N ARG A 188 4.18 -29.46 4.35
CA ARG A 188 3.10 -30.41 4.65
C ARG A 188 2.35 -30.84 3.38
N LEU A 189 2.07 -29.93 2.47
CA LEU A 189 1.40 -30.24 1.21
C LEU A 189 2.29 -31.11 0.32
N LEU A 190 3.60 -30.85 0.24
CA LEU A 190 4.53 -31.62 -0.56
C LEU A 190 4.76 -33.06 -0.06
N LYS A 191 4.33 -33.40 1.16
CA LYS A 191 4.33 -34.82 1.67
C LYS A 191 3.16 -35.61 1.12
N ILE A 192 2.18 -34.96 0.47
CA ILE A 192 1.04 -35.68 -0.15
C ILE A 192 1.44 -36.08 -1.56
N GLU A 193 1.40 -37.41 -1.82
CA GLU A 193 1.64 -37.91 -3.17
C GLU A 193 0.62 -37.36 -4.15
N SER A 194 1.01 -37.14 -5.41
CA SER A 194 0.13 -36.60 -6.47
C SER A 194 -0.39 -35.17 -6.22
N LEU A 195 0.31 -34.41 -5.40
CA LEU A 195 0.10 -32.96 -5.26
C LEU A 195 1.27 -32.21 -5.85
N SER A 196 1.00 -31.17 -6.62
CA SER A 196 1.98 -30.22 -7.12
C SER A 196 1.65 -28.80 -6.64
N ILE A 197 2.68 -28.00 -6.42
CA ILE A 197 2.56 -26.56 -6.13
C ILE A 197 3.12 -25.82 -7.33
N GLU A 198 2.31 -24.95 -7.92
CA GLU A 198 2.70 -24.03 -8.98
C GLU A 198 2.97 -22.63 -8.37
N GLU A 199 4.03 -21.96 -8.83
CA GLU A 199 4.39 -20.60 -8.41
C GLU A 199 3.72 -19.54 -9.27
#